data_bb105d506831dc85067a9f5281b96056
#
_entry.id   bb105d506831dc85067a9f5281b96056
#
_cell.length_a   1.000
_cell.length_b   1.000
_cell.length_c   1.000
_cell.angle_alpha   90.00
_cell.angle_beta   90.00
_cell.angle_gamma   90.00
#
_symmetry.space_group_name_H-M   'P 1'
#
loop_
_entity.id
_entity.type
_entity.pdbx_description
1 polymer ?
#
loop_
_entity_poly.entity_id
_entity_poly.type
_entity_poly.pdbx_seq_one_letter_code
_entity_poly.pdbx_strand_id
1 'polypeptide(L)'
;MNTLPPPEKSVSEIVDLASAFYGSAVLFAALDVGVFKALAALGGSADLTALAAETEAAPRALRLLLDACVAEGLLGKQEETYFNTQAGKLALVPGGPAD
;
A
#
# COMPACT_ATOMS: atom_id res chain seq x y z
N MET A 1 -26.14 1.37 28.47
CA MET A 1 -26.57 1.90 27.38
C MET A 1 -26.37 1.12 26.19
N ASN A 2 -27.02 1.45 25.30
CA ASN A 2 -26.87 0.79 24.08
C ASN A 2 -25.66 1.26 23.36
N THR A 3 -24.66 0.45 23.37
CA THR A 3 -23.44 0.78 22.65
C THR A 3 -23.51 0.28 21.25
N LEU A 4 -24.58 -0.39 20.89
CA LEU A 4 -24.69 -0.89 19.53
C LEU A 4 -24.98 0.23 18.58
N PRO A 5 -24.42 0.18 17.37
CA PRO A 5 -24.76 1.17 16.38
C PRO A 5 -26.25 1.09 16.05
N PRO A 6 -26.83 2.17 15.59
CA PRO A 6 -28.22 2.13 15.16
C PRO A 6 -28.42 1.06 14.11
N PRO A 7 -29.62 0.49 14.04
CA PRO A 7 -29.87 -0.57 13.06
C PRO A 7 -29.64 -0.14 11.62
N GLU A 8 -29.69 1.13 11.35
CA GLU A 8 -29.46 1.61 9.99
C GLU A 8 -28.01 1.52 9.57
N LYS A 9 -27.08 1.33 10.52
CA LYS A 9 -25.68 1.18 10.18
C LYS A 9 -25.43 -0.30 9.88
N SER A 10 -25.29 -0.62 8.63
CA SER A 10 -25.15 -2.01 8.20
C SER A 10 -23.75 -2.53 8.47
N VAL A 11 -23.63 -3.85 8.46
CA VAL A 11 -22.32 -4.51 8.59
C VAL A 11 -21.42 -4.08 7.44
N SER A 12 -21.99 -3.94 6.27
CA SER A 12 -21.26 -3.53 5.09
C SER A 12 -20.62 -2.15 5.27
N GLU A 13 -21.35 -1.21 5.87
CA GLU A 13 -20.81 0.12 6.14
C GLU A 13 -19.68 0.08 7.17
N ILE A 14 -19.82 -0.78 8.17
CA ILE A 14 -18.77 -0.94 9.18
C ILE A 14 -17.52 -1.52 8.56
N VAL A 15 -17.67 -2.52 7.70
CA VAL A 15 -16.55 -3.14 7.00
C VAL A 15 -15.86 -2.13 6.09
N ASP A 16 -16.62 -1.31 5.38
CA ASP A 16 -16.05 -0.30 4.51
C ASP A 16 -15.22 0.71 5.30
N LEU A 17 -15.72 1.12 6.45
CA LEU A 17 -14.99 2.05 7.30
C LEU A 17 -13.70 1.43 7.82
N ALA A 18 -13.76 0.18 8.25
CA ALA A 18 -12.57 -0.53 8.73
C ALA A 18 -11.55 -0.70 7.61
N SER A 19 -12.00 -0.99 6.39
CA SER A 19 -11.12 -1.13 5.24
C SER A 19 -10.43 0.20 4.91
N ALA A 20 -11.15 1.30 5.04
CA ALA A 20 -10.57 2.62 4.79
C ALA A 20 -9.44 2.92 5.78
N PHE A 21 -9.62 2.59 7.05
CA PHE A 21 -8.56 2.77 8.05
C PHE A 21 -7.37 1.87 7.76
N TYR A 22 -7.63 0.63 7.39
CA TYR A 22 -6.58 -0.31 7.06
C TYR A 22 -5.78 0.19 5.86
N GLY A 23 -6.47 0.65 4.82
CA GLY A 23 -5.82 1.18 3.64
C GLY A 23 -4.95 2.38 3.95
N SER A 24 -5.40 3.28 4.83
CA SER A 24 -4.61 4.43 5.24
C SER A 24 -3.36 4.00 5.98
N ALA A 25 -3.46 3.01 6.85
CA ALA A 25 -2.31 2.51 7.59
C ALA A 25 -1.29 1.89 6.64
N VAL A 26 -1.74 1.14 5.65
CA VAL A 26 -0.87 0.54 4.65
C VAL A 26 -0.16 1.63 3.85
N LEU A 27 -0.90 2.64 3.44
CA LEU A 27 -0.34 3.75 2.67
C LEU A 27 0.76 4.47 3.47
N PHE A 28 0.48 4.81 4.73
CA PHE A 28 1.47 5.50 5.55
C PHE A 28 2.69 4.65 5.81
N ALA A 29 2.51 3.35 6.05
CA ALA A 29 3.64 2.44 6.24
C ALA A 29 4.49 2.37 4.97
N ALA A 30 3.85 2.29 3.81
CA ALA A 30 4.57 2.22 2.54
C ALA A 30 5.34 3.50 2.26
N LEU A 31 4.75 4.65 2.59
CA LEU A 31 5.44 5.93 2.42
C LEU A 31 6.63 6.03 3.37
N ASP A 32 6.44 5.58 4.60
CA ASP A 32 7.49 5.64 5.62
C ASP A 32 8.68 4.77 5.26
N VAL A 33 8.42 3.58 4.75
CA VAL A 33 9.48 2.66 4.32
C VAL A 33 10.13 3.13 3.02
N GLY A 34 9.40 3.87 2.19
CA GLY A 34 9.93 4.36 0.93
C GLY A 34 9.72 3.41 -0.24
N VAL A 35 8.65 2.63 -0.19
CA VAL A 35 8.36 1.63 -1.23
C VAL A 35 8.20 2.27 -2.60
N PHE A 36 7.45 3.36 -2.69
CA PHE A 36 7.15 3.98 -3.98
C PHE A 36 8.38 4.63 -4.59
N LYS A 37 9.19 5.27 -3.76
CA LYS A 37 10.46 5.85 -4.19
C LYS A 37 11.42 4.77 -4.67
N ALA A 38 11.47 3.66 -3.94
CA ALA A 38 12.35 2.55 -4.30
C ALA A 38 11.95 1.97 -5.65
N LEU A 39 10.66 1.78 -5.88
CA LEU A 39 10.20 1.27 -7.17
C LEU A 39 10.55 2.23 -8.30
N ALA A 40 10.37 3.53 -8.08
CA ALA A 40 10.72 4.52 -9.09
C ALA A 40 12.22 4.48 -9.39
N ALA A 41 13.05 4.35 -8.36
CA ALA A 41 14.50 4.28 -8.52
C ALA A 41 14.92 3.02 -9.27
N LEU A 42 14.14 1.95 -9.15
CA LEU A 42 14.44 0.67 -9.80
C LEU A 42 13.77 0.52 -11.16
N GLY A 43 13.24 1.60 -11.70
CA GLY A 43 12.68 1.59 -13.04
C GLY A 43 11.20 1.31 -13.11
N GLY A 44 10.52 1.29 -11.98
CA GLY A 44 9.07 1.12 -11.93
C GLY A 44 8.59 -0.27 -11.57
N SER A 45 9.47 -1.26 -11.60
CA SER A 45 9.12 -2.62 -11.18
C SER A 45 10.35 -3.29 -10.59
N ALA A 46 10.12 -4.16 -9.61
CA ALA A 46 11.21 -4.85 -8.93
C ALA A 46 10.67 -6.00 -8.10
N ASP A 47 11.54 -6.97 -7.81
CA ASP A 47 11.16 -8.07 -6.94
C ASP A 47 11.48 -7.71 -5.48
N LEU A 48 11.09 -8.60 -4.58
CA LEU A 48 11.28 -8.38 -3.15
C LEU A 48 12.75 -8.15 -2.80
N THR A 49 13.64 -8.92 -3.39
CA THR A 49 15.07 -8.81 -3.08
C THR A 49 15.60 -7.42 -3.40
N ALA A 50 15.28 -6.92 -4.59
CA ALA A 50 15.72 -5.59 -5.00
C ALA A 50 15.11 -4.51 -4.14
N LEU A 51 13.82 -4.64 -3.81
CA LEU A 51 13.14 -3.66 -2.97
C LEU A 51 13.67 -3.68 -1.54
N ALA A 52 13.99 -4.85 -1.01
CA ALA A 52 14.55 -4.95 0.33
C ALA A 52 15.92 -4.26 0.38
N ALA A 53 16.73 -4.46 -0.66
CA ALA A 53 18.04 -3.81 -0.72
C ALA A 53 17.89 -2.30 -0.83
N GLU A 54 16.97 -1.83 -1.64
CA GLU A 54 16.80 -0.40 -1.87
C GLU A 54 16.23 0.30 -0.65
N THR A 55 15.29 -0.32 0.05
CA THR A 55 14.65 0.29 1.23
C THR A 55 15.37 -0.02 2.52
N GLU A 56 16.28 -0.99 2.51
CA GLU A 56 16.99 -1.48 3.69
C GLU A 56 16.03 -2.09 4.71
N ALA A 57 14.87 -2.51 4.27
CA ALA A 57 13.88 -3.13 5.13
C ALA A 57 14.11 -4.65 5.20
N ALA A 58 13.71 -5.25 6.30
CA ALA A 58 13.78 -6.70 6.44
C ALA A 58 12.86 -7.35 5.41
N PRO A 59 13.35 -8.31 4.62
CA PRO A 59 12.55 -8.86 3.52
C PRO A 59 11.22 -9.45 3.96
N ARG A 60 11.19 -10.13 5.09
CA ARG A 60 9.95 -10.74 5.56
C ARG A 60 8.87 -9.71 5.86
N ALA A 61 9.25 -8.66 6.58
CA ALA A 61 8.30 -7.59 6.91
C ALA A 61 7.92 -6.81 5.67
N LEU A 62 8.89 -6.57 4.79
CA LEU A 62 8.63 -5.86 3.56
C LEU A 62 7.64 -6.61 2.68
N ARG A 63 7.77 -7.93 2.60
CA ARG A 63 6.86 -8.74 1.80
C ARG A 63 5.42 -8.59 2.27
N LEU A 64 5.21 -8.59 3.59
CA LEU A 64 3.87 -8.39 4.13
C LEU A 64 3.31 -7.03 3.74
N LEU A 65 4.14 -6.00 3.81
CA LEU A 65 3.72 -4.66 3.44
C LEU A 65 3.41 -4.56 1.95
N LEU A 66 4.28 -5.12 1.11
CA LEU A 66 4.08 -5.09 -0.33
C LEU A 66 2.79 -5.81 -0.74
N ASP A 67 2.54 -6.96 -0.14
CA ASP A 67 1.33 -7.71 -0.44
C ASP A 67 0.08 -6.96 0.03
N ALA A 68 0.18 -6.25 1.16
CA ALA A 68 -0.91 -5.40 1.62
C ALA A 68 -1.15 -4.25 0.64
N CYS A 69 -0.07 -3.67 0.09
CA CYS A 69 -0.20 -2.62 -0.93
C CYS A 69 -0.90 -3.15 -2.18
N VAL A 70 -0.61 -4.38 -2.57
CA VAL A 70 -1.27 -4.99 -3.71
C VAL A 70 -2.77 -5.13 -3.43
N ALA A 71 -3.10 -5.60 -2.23
CA ALA A 71 -4.50 -5.79 -1.84
C ALA A 71 -5.26 -4.47 -1.85
N GLU A 72 -4.59 -3.36 -1.53
CA GLU A 72 -5.20 -2.03 -1.50
C GLU A 72 -5.14 -1.31 -2.85
N GLY A 73 -4.59 -1.93 -3.87
CA GLY A 73 -4.54 -1.31 -5.19
C GLY A 73 -3.43 -0.29 -5.36
N LEU A 74 -2.55 -0.15 -4.38
CA LEU A 74 -1.45 0.80 -4.45
C LEU A 74 -0.30 0.27 -5.29
N LEU A 75 -0.17 -1.04 -5.37
CA LEU A 75 0.83 -1.70 -6.19
C LEU A 75 0.16 -2.80 -6.98
N GLY A 76 0.79 -3.17 -8.09
CA GLY A 76 0.43 -4.38 -8.82
C GLY A 76 1.49 -5.44 -8.59
N LYS A 77 1.15 -6.68 -8.88
CA LYS A 77 2.08 -7.79 -8.76
C LYS A 77 1.84 -8.76 -9.91
N GLN A 78 2.92 -9.15 -10.56
CA GLN A 78 2.86 -10.17 -11.59
C GLN A 78 3.98 -11.14 -11.32
N GLU A 79 3.63 -12.39 -11.01
CA GLU A 79 4.58 -13.39 -10.55
C GLU A 79 5.28 -12.87 -9.30
N GLU A 80 6.58 -12.67 -9.34
CA GLU A 80 7.32 -12.18 -8.17
C GLU A 80 7.72 -10.71 -8.29
N THR A 81 7.16 -10.00 -9.25
CA THR A 81 7.52 -8.62 -9.52
C THR A 81 6.41 -7.67 -9.10
N TYR A 82 6.78 -6.66 -8.32
CA TYR A 82 5.86 -5.60 -7.90
C TYR A 82 6.06 -4.39 -8.79
N PHE A 83 5.00 -3.63 -9.01
CA PHE A 83 5.09 -2.41 -9.83
C PHE A 83 4.07 -1.39 -9.35
N ASN A 84 4.34 -0.11 -9.65
CA ASN A 84 3.41 0.96 -9.31
C ASN A 84 2.16 0.89 -10.16
N THR A 85 1.00 1.03 -9.54
CA THR A 85 -0.24 1.18 -10.29
C THR A 85 -0.31 2.61 -10.81
N GLN A 86 -1.24 2.84 -11.73
CA GLN A 86 -1.45 4.19 -12.27
C GLN A 86 -1.75 5.18 -11.15
N ALA A 87 -2.61 4.80 -10.22
CA ALA A 87 -2.95 5.66 -9.09
C ALA A 87 -1.74 5.94 -8.20
N GLY A 88 -0.97 4.89 -7.91
CA GLY A 88 0.24 5.03 -7.10
C GLY A 88 1.27 5.92 -7.76
N LYS A 89 1.46 5.75 -9.07
CA LYS A 89 2.40 6.56 -9.82
C LYS A 89 2.05 8.05 -9.75
N LEU A 90 0.79 8.37 -9.96
CA LEU A 90 0.37 9.76 -10.04
C LEU A 90 0.34 10.45 -8.70
N ALA A 91 0.05 9.70 -7.62
CA ALA A 91 -0.17 10.30 -6.32
C ALA A 91 1.03 10.22 -5.39
N LEU A 92 1.89 9.20 -5.57
CA LEU A 92 2.87 8.83 -4.55
C LEU A 92 4.32 8.92 -4.99
N VAL A 93 4.58 8.99 -6.29
CA VAL A 93 5.94 9.11 -6.80
C VAL A 93 6.33 10.58 -6.80
N PRO A 94 7.54 10.93 -6.31
CA PRO A 94 7.98 12.32 -6.30
C PRO A 94 7.93 12.92 -7.70
N GLY A 95 7.44 14.16 -7.78
CA GLY A 95 7.26 14.82 -9.05
C GLY A 95 5.90 14.62 -9.67
N GLY A 96 5.05 13.78 -9.03
CA GLY A 96 3.69 13.59 -9.52
C GLY A 96 2.78 14.73 -9.11
N PRO A 97 1.54 14.72 -9.63
CA PRO A 97 0.63 15.83 -9.39
C PRO A 97 0.29 16.09 -7.93
N ALA A 98 0.38 15.08 -7.08
CA ALA A 98 0.06 15.21 -5.67
C ALA A 98 1.25 15.67 -4.83
N ASP A 99 2.37 15.81 -5.42
CA ASP A 99 3.63 16.11 -4.72
C ASP A 99 3.67 17.54 -4.18
#